data_0a3158b9a1f7ffd34c701b3900d0c66a
#
_entry.id   0a3158b9a1f7ffd34c701b3900d0c66a
#
_cell.length_a   1.000
_cell.length_b   1.000
_cell.length_c   1.000
_cell.angle_alpha   90.00
_cell.angle_beta   90.00
_cell.angle_gamma   90.00
#
_symmetry.space_group_name_H-M   'P 1'
#
loop_
_entity.id
_entity.type
_entity.pdbx_description
1 polymer ?
#
loop_
_entity_poly.entity_id
_entity_poly.type
_entity_poly.pdbx_seq_one_letter_code
_entity_poly.pdbx_strand_id
1 'polypeptide(L)'
;NFESLTGRGIRMEAGGTVYWVGSQGLLEMFGARIPDETMEQIGKWQDEGISVVYYGEGDRLLAVLAISDRIKPTSAEAVSKLTEMGIEVHLLTGDGVKTAERVANTLGIGHFKAEVMPNDKEEYIIALQKLGKKVAMVGDGINDSQALARADVSIAMGKGTDIAMDVAMVTLITSDLLLLPEAIKLSKRTVRLIHQNLFWAFIYNLIGIPLAAGVLFPVNGLLLNPMLASAAMAFSSVSVVLNSLRLKFMK
;
A
#
# COMPACT_ATOMS: atom_id res chain seq x y z
N ASN A 1 34.33 -23.93 -9.96
CA ASN A 1 33.46 -23.41 -11.03
C ASN A 1 32.05 -23.22 -10.47
N PHE A 2 31.51 -22.01 -10.68
CA PHE A 2 30.13 -21.65 -10.29
C PHE A 2 29.33 -21.40 -11.59
N GLU A 3 28.12 -21.95 -11.69
CA GLU A 3 27.23 -21.78 -12.83
C GLU A 3 25.80 -21.55 -12.38
N SER A 4 25.16 -20.54 -12.97
CA SER A 4 23.75 -20.28 -12.80
C SER A 4 22.95 -20.86 -13.96
N LEU A 5 21.98 -21.72 -13.65
CA LEU A 5 21.09 -22.36 -14.61
C LEU A 5 19.74 -21.64 -14.56
N THR A 6 19.49 -20.79 -15.55
CA THR A 6 18.31 -19.92 -15.59
C THR A 6 17.00 -20.71 -15.36
N GLY A 7 16.22 -20.28 -14.38
CA GLY A 7 14.95 -20.91 -14.00
C GLY A 7 15.06 -22.24 -13.25
N ARG A 8 16.27 -22.76 -13.03
CA ARG A 8 16.47 -24.06 -12.34
C ARG A 8 17.22 -23.94 -11.04
N GLY A 9 18.23 -23.06 -10.96
CA GLY A 9 19.05 -22.91 -9.77
C GLY A 9 20.52 -22.67 -10.10
N ILE A 10 21.38 -23.06 -9.18
CA ILE A 10 22.83 -22.88 -9.28
C ILE A 10 23.55 -24.21 -9.03
N ARG A 11 24.71 -24.38 -9.65
CA ARG A 11 25.64 -25.47 -9.34
C ARG A 11 27.05 -24.95 -9.12
N MET A 12 27.80 -25.66 -8.29
CA MET A 12 29.19 -25.36 -7.98
C MET A 12 29.99 -26.65 -7.94
N GLU A 13 31.16 -26.64 -8.54
CA GLU A 13 32.14 -27.72 -8.44
C GLU A 13 33.26 -27.31 -7.46
N ALA A 14 33.47 -28.08 -6.44
CA ALA A 14 34.49 -27.88 -5.42
C ALA A 14 35.11 -29.23 -5.02
N GLY A 15 36.44 -29.34 -5.10
CA GLY A 15 37.14 -30.56 -4.70
C GLY A 15 36.78 -31.82 -5.50
N GLY A 16 36.36 -31.68 -6.76
CA GLY A 16 35.90 -32.79 -7.58
C GLY A 16 34.46 -33.24 -7.33
N THR A 17 33.78 -32.55 -6.45
CA THR A 17 32.35 -32.81 -6.10
C THR A 17 31.46 -31.68 -6.63
N VAL A 18 30.32 -32.03 -7.22
CA VAL A 18 29.33 -31.07 -7.71
C VAL A 18 28.24 -30.89 -6.67
N TYR A 19 28.10 -29.66 -6.18
CA TYR A 19 27.00 -29.23 -5.32
C TYR A 19 25.99 -28.42 -6.12
N TRP A 20 24.72 -28.57 -5.82
CA TRP A 20 23.67 -27.84 -6.50
C TRP A 20 22.54 -27.45 -5.56
N VAL A 21 21.92 -26.29 -5.87
CA VAL A 21 20.73 -25.76 -5.15
C VAL A 21 19.75 -25.25 -6.17
N GLY A 22 18.49 -25.69 -6.11
CA GLY A 22 17.50 -25.21 -7.07
C GLY A 22 16.13 -25.89 -6.99
N SER A 23 15.41 -25.76 -8.10
CA SER A 23 14.06 -26.30 -8.28
C SER A 23 14.04 -27.82 -8.44
N GLN A 24 12.83 -28.40 -8.45
CA GLN A 24 12.63 -29.81 -8.74
C GLN A 24 13.25 -30.23 -10.08
N GLY A 25 13.16 -29.36 -11.11
CA GLY A 25 13.78 -29.64 -12.40
C GLY A 25 15.31 -29.73 -12.35
N LEU A 26 15.97 -29.11 -11.36
CA LEU A 26 17.41 -29.29 -11.13
C LEU A 26 17.70 -30.60 -10.41
N LEU A 27 16.90 -30.97 -9.43
CA LEU A 27 16.98 -32.26 -8.75
C LEU A 27 16.85 -33.44 -9.75
N GLU A 28 15.88 -33.38 -10.65
CA GLU A 28 15.65 -34.37 -11.71
C GLU A 28 16.82 -34.45 -12.67
N MET A 29 17.42 -33.31 -13.02
CA MET A 29 18.61 -33.24 -13.89
C MET A 29 19.83 -33.96 -13.28
N PHE A 30 19.99 -33.92 -11.96
CA PHE A 30 21.05 -34.64 -11.26
C PHE A 30 20.66 -36.07 -10.88
N GLY A 31 19.42 -36.52 -11.16
CA GLY A 31 18.96 -37.86 -10.87
C GLY A 31 18.81 -38.17 -9.37
N ALA A 32 18.76 -37.12 -8.54
CA ALA A 32 18.64 -37.27 -7.11
C ALA A 32 17.25 -37.79 -6.73
N ARG A 33 17.18 -38.72 -5.75
CA ARG A 33 15.92 -39.28 -5.28
C ARG A 33 15.49 -38.63 -3.99
N ILE A 34 14.18 -38.35 -3.89
CA ILE A 34 13.54 -37.85 -2.68
C ILE A 34 13.06 -39.07 -1.87
N PRO A 35 13.40 -39.19 -0.58
CA PRO A 35 12.83 -40.22 0.31
C PRO A 35 11.30 -40.03 0.42
N ASP A 36 10.56 -41.16 0.53
CA ASP A 36 9.08 -41.16 0.56
C ASP A 36 8.52 -40.29 1.72
N GLU A 37 9.13 -40.35 2.90
CA GLU A 37 8.74 -39.51 4.04
C GLU A 37 8.87 -38.01 3.74
N THR A 38 9.93 -37.64 3.03
CA THR A 38 10.20 -36.24 2.63
C THR A 38 9.23 -35.80 1.55
N MET A 39 8.84 -36.69 0.65
CA MET A 39 7.90 -36.40 -0.43
C MET A 39 6.51 -36.03 0.10
N GLU A 40 6.03 -36.72 1.15
CA GLU A 40 4.75 -36.37 1.79
C GLU A 40 4.81 -34.96 2.41
N GLN A 41 5.93 -34.63 3.05
CA GLN A 41 6.11 -33.29 3.63
C GLN A 41 6.23 -32.19 2.58
N ILE A 42 6.91 -32.46 1.47
CA ILE A 42 7.00 -31.54 0.32
C ILE A 42 5.62 -31.28 -0.27
N GLY A 43 4.80 -32.33 -0.42
CA GLY A 43 3.41 -32.20 -0.89
C GLY A 43 2.60 -31.25 -0.01
N LYS A 44 2.69 -31.40 1.31
CA LYS A 44 2.02 -30.50 2.26
C LYS A 44 2.49 -29.04 2.08
N TRP A 45 3.79 -28.81 1.99
CA TRP A 45 4.34 -27.46 1.74
C TRP A 45 3.88 -26.85 0.42
N GLN A 46 3.86 -27.66 -0.66
CA GLN A 46 3.37 -27.22 -1.97
C GLN A 46 1.87 -26.91 -1.96
N ASP A 47 1.09 -27.70 -1.23
CA ASP A 47 -0.34 -27.44 -1.05
C ASP A 47 -0.61 -26.18 -0.22
N GLU A 48 0.30 -25.85 0.70
CA GLU A 48 0.29 -24.61 1.44
C GLU A 48 0.86 -23.41 0.65
N GLY A 49 1.27 -23.59 -0.62
CA GLY A 49 1.87 -22.54 -1.46
C GLY A 49 3.25 -22.11 -1.01
N ILE A 50 3.98 -22.99 -0.32
CA ILE A 50 5.36 -22.76 0.11
C ILE A 50 6.31 -23.17 -1.02
N SER A 51 7.28 -22.31 -1.34
CA SER A 51 8.31 -22.63 -2.33
C SER A 51 9.29 -23.64 -1.76
N VAL A 52 9.55 -24.69 -2.52
CA VAL A 52 10.48 -25.74 -2.13
C VAL A 52 11.76 -25.66 -2.97
N VAL A 53 12.88 -25.64 -2.27
CA VAL A 53 14.22 -25.61 -2.87
C VAL A 53 15.00 -26.84 -2.40
N TYR A 54 15.66 -27.50 -3.32
CA TYR A 54 16.42 -28.72 -3.11
C TYR A 54 17.92 -28.42 -3.10
N TYR A 55 18.65 -29.03 -2.19
CA TYR A 55 20.10 -28.96 -2.11
C TYR A 55 20.68 -30.36 -2.18
N GLY A 56 21.66 -30.56 -3.05
CA GLY A 56 22.25 -31.88 -3.22
C GLY A 56 23.73 -31.83 -3.62
N GLU A 57 24.33 -33.02 -3.57
CA GLU A 57 25.69 -33.35 -3.94
C GLU A 57 25.67 -34.49 -4.96
N GLY A 58 26.13 -34.25 -6.19
CA GLY A 58 25.99 -35.23 -7.25
C GLY A 58 24.55 -35.69 -7.45
N ASP A 59 24.30 -36.99 -7.34
CA ASP A 59 22.98 -37.63 -7.41
C ASP A 59 22.28 -37.77 -6.03
N ARG A 60 22.88 -37.21 -4.96
CA ARG A 60 22.39 -37.33 -3.59
C ARG A 60 21.68 -36.06 -3.13
N LEU A 61 20.44 -36.17 -2.73
CA LEU A 61 19.72 -35.10 -2.02
C LEU A 61 20.24 -34.98 -0.58
N LEU A 62 20.71 -33.80 -0.19
CA LEU A 62 21.21 -33.52 1.15
C LEU A 62 20.19 -32.81 2.04
N ALA A 63 19.43 -31.87 1.46
CA ALA A 63 18.40 -31.13 2.19
C ALA A 63 17.29 -30.64 1.29
N VAL A 64 16.11 -30.43 1.89
CA VAL A 64 14.98 -29.76 1.29
C VAL A 64 14.67 -28.52 2.14
N LEU A 65 14.58 -27.37 1.51
CA LEU A 65 14.35 -26.07 2.11
C LEU A 65 12.96 -25.58 1.74
N ALA A 66 12.12 -25.32 2.72
CA ALA A 66 10.84 -24.67 2.55
C ALA A 66 11.02 -23.16 2.72
N ILE A 67 10.77 -22.39 1.67
CA ILE A 67 10.89 -20.94 1.65
C ILE A 67 9.49 -20.35 1.57
N SER A 68 9.11 -19.56 2.56
CA SER A 68 7.82 -18.90 2.62
C SER A 68 8.02 -17.48 3.13
N ASP A 69 7.48 -16.52 2.41
CA ASP A 69 7.37 -15.15 2.90
C ASP A 69 6.34 -15.09 4.03
N ARG A 70 6.72 -14.47 5.12
CA ARG A 70 5.82 -14.27 6.24
C ARG A 70 4.96 -13.03 6.00
N ILE A 71 3.65 -13.20 6.12
CA ILE A 71 2.73 -12.07 6.22
C ILE A 71 3.10 -11.27 7.46
N LYS A 72 3.26 -9.95 7.31
CA LYS A 72 3.57 -9.09 8.46
C LYS A 72 2.43 -9.13 9.46
N PRO A 73 2.72 -9.20 10.77
CA PRO A 73 1.67 -9.33 11.80
C PRO A 73 0.61 -8.22 11.75
N THR A 74 1.02 -7.01 11.34
CA THR A 74 0.15 -5.83 11.26
C THR A 74 -0.74 -5.80 10.02
N SER A 75 -0.53 -6.70 9.03
CA SER A 75 -1.24 -6.64 7.75
C SER A 75 -2.73 -6.94 7.90
N ALA A 76 -3.11 -7.93 8.70
CA ALA A 76 -4.51 -8.28 8.93
C ALA A 76 -5.27 -7.13 9.61
N GLU A 77 -4.66 -6.50 10.62
CA GLU A 77 -5.23 -5.32 11.29
C GLU A 77 -5.40 -4.14 10.34
N ALA A 78 -4.42 -3.91 9.46
CA ALA A 78 -4.48 -2.86 8.46
C ALA A 78 -5.65 -3.06 7.48
N VAL A 79 -5.81 -4.29 6.96
CA VAL A 79 -6.92 -4.66 6.07
C VAL A 79 -8.27 -4.49 6.78
N SER A 80 -8.40 -4.96 8.02
CA SER A 80 -9.62 -4.78 8.81
C SER A 80 -9.99 -3.31 8.95
N LYS A 81 -9.02 -2.46 9.35
CA LYS A 81 -9.24 -1.00 9.49
C LYS A 81 -9.65 -0.32 8.18
N LEU A 82 -9.07 -0.74 7.04
CA LEU A 82 -9.46 -0.21 5.73
C LEU A 82 -10.91 -0.61 5.38
N THR A 83 -11.27 -1.86 5.63
CA THR A 83 -12.62 -2.38 5.39
C THR A 83 -13.65 -1.69 6.30
N GLU A 84 -13.35 -1.46 7.58
CA GLU A 84 -14.17 -0.67 8.50
C GLU A 84 -14.38 0.78 8.04
N MET A 85 -13.43 1.32 7.28
CA MET A 85 -13.54 2.65 6.66
C MET A 85 -14.37 2.66 5.37
N GLY A 86 -14.93 1.51 4.96
CA GLY A 86 -15.69 1.32 3.72
C GLY A 86 -14.81 1.24 2.47
N ILE A 87 -13.54 0.88 2.62
CA ILE A 87 -12.60 0.73 1.51
C ILE A 87 -12.54 -0.75 1.14
N GLU A 88 -12.82 -1.05 -0.12
CA GLU A 88 -12.70 -2.38 -0.69
C GLU A 88 -11.21 -2.68 -0.97
N VAL A 89 -10.69 -3.76 -0.40
CA VAL A 89 -9.28 -4.13 -0.53
C VAL A 89 -9.13 -5.24 -1.56
N HIS A 90 -8.21 -5.04 -2.51
CA HIS A 90 -7.88 -6.00 -3.57
C HIS A 90 -6.40 -6.40 -3.45
N LEU A 91 -6.11 -7.69 -3.59
CA LEU A 91 -4.75 -8.22 -3.66
C LEU A 91 -4.39 -8.54 -5.11
N LEU A 92 -3.33 -7.90 -5.63
CA LEU A 92 -2.77 -8.20 -6.95
C LEU A 92 -1.34 -8.71 -6.76
N THR A 93 -1.08 -9.94 -7.15
CA THR A 93 0.24 -10.57 -6.97
C THR A 93 0.68 -11.37 -8.19
N GLY A 94 1.98 -11.40 -8.45
CA GLY A 94 2.58 -12.31 -9.42
C GLY A 94 2.73 -13.75 -8.93
N ASP A 95 2.43 -14.01 -7.65
CA ASP A 95 2.48 -15.35 -7.07
C ASP A 95 1.40 -16.26 -7.65
N GLY A 96 1.61 -17.58 -7.53
CA GLY A 96 0.64 -18.58 -7.96
C GLY A 96 -0.67 -18.53 -7.15
N VAL A 97 -1.73 -19.06 -7.76
CA VAL A 97 -3.10 -18.98 -7.24
C VAL A 97 -3.23 -19.47 -5.80
N LYS A 98 -2.63 -20.64 -5.44
CA LYS A 98 -2.68 -21.21 -4.08
C LYS A 98 -2.08 -20.26 -3.03
N THR A 99 -0.95 -19.63 -3.35
CA THR A 99 -0.30 -18.65 -2.44
C THR A 99 -1.15 -17.41 -2.26
N ALA A 100 -1.67 -16.85 -3.35
CA ALA A 100 -2.52 -15.67 -3.34
C ALA A 100 -3.81 -15.90 -2.55
N GLU A 101 -4.47 -17.04 -2.75
CA GLU A 101 -5.67 -17.45 -2.03
C GLU A 101 -5.42 -17.58 -0.52
N ARG A 102 -4.32 -18.23 -0.14
CA ARG A 102 -3.93 -18.35 1.27
C ARG A 102 -3.70 -16.98 1.91
N VAL A 103 -2.98 -16.08 1.23
CA VAL A 103 -2.74 -14.73 1.73
C VAL A 103 -4.04 -13.95 1.84
N ALA A 104 -4.90 -14.00 0.83
CA ALA A 104 -6.18 -13.33 0.82
C ALA A 104 -7.07 -13.81 1.97
N ASN A 105 -7.20 -15.13 2.15
CA ASN A 105 -7.97 -15.73 3.24
C ASN A 105 -7.41 -15.35 4.62
N THR A 106 -6.08 -15.39 4.80
CA THR A 106 -5.44 -15.02 6.07
C THR A 106 -5.67 -13.56 6.43
N LEU A 107 -5.71 -12.67 5.43
CA LEU A 107 -5.91 -11.24 5.62
C LEU A 107 -7.38 -10.80 5.57
N GLY A 108 -8.32 -11.70 5.25
CA GLY A 108 -9.73 -11.37 5.08
C GLY A 108 -10.02 -10.53 3.83
N ILE A 109 -9.21 -10.69 2.77
CA ILE A 109 -9.38 -9.99 1.48
C ILE A 109 -10.30 -10.81 0.58
N GLY A 110 -11.46 -10.24 0.22
CA GLY A 110 -12.45 -10.91 -0.64
C GLY A 110 -12.12 -10.89 -2.13
N HIS A 111 -11.22 -10.01 -2.57
CA HIS A 111 -10.89 -9.83 -3.98
C HIS A 111 -9.38 -10.02 -4.18
N PHE A 112 -9.00 -11.06 -4.92
CA PHE A 112 -7.60 -11.24 -5.28
C PHE A 112 -7.45 -11.67 -6.74
N LYS A 113 -6.29 -11.36 -7.32
CA LYS A 113 -5.87 -11.84 -8.64
C LYS A 113 -4.41 -12.29 -8.54
N ALA A 114 -4.17 -13.54 -8.90
CA ALA A 114 -2.87 -14.19 -8.90
C ALA A 114 -2.24 -14.18 -10.29
N GLU A 115 -0.95 -14.50 -10.39
CA GLU A 115 -0.19 -14.64 -11.64
C GLU A 115 -0.25 -13.39 -12.52
N VAL A 116 -0.32 -12.20 -11.86
CA VAL A 116 -0.53 -10.92 -12.53
C VAL A 116 0.80 -10.35 -13.00
N MET A 117 0.91 -10.11 -14.30
CA MET A 117 2.02 -9.39 -14.90
C MET A 117 1.90 -7.86 -14.64
N PRO A 118 2.99 -7.08 -14.75
CA PRO A 118 2.94 -5.63 -14.51
C PRO A 118 1.85 -4.91 -15.32
N ASN A 119 1.69 -5.23 -16.60
CA ASN A 119 0.65 -4.64 -17.45
C ASN A 119 -0.78 -5.00 -17.01
N ASP A 120 -0.98 -6.23 -16.51
CA ASP A 120 -2.29 -6.69 -16.06
C ASP A 120 -2.75 -5.93 -14.80
N LYS A 121 -1.80 -5.46 -13.96
CA LYS A 121 -2.11 -4.62 -12.79
C LYS A 121 -2.69 -3.28 -13.23
N GLU A 122 -2.12 -2.66 -14.25
CA GLU A 122 -2.66 -1.42 -14.83
C GLU A 122 -4.05 -1.63 -15.42
N GLU A 123 -4.25 -2.70 -16.20
CA GLU A 123 -5.56 -3.01 -16.79
C GLU A 123 -6.63 -3.25 -15.73
N TYR A 124 -6.26 -3.89 -14.62
CA TYR A 124 -7.17 -4.10 -13.49
C TYR A 124 -7.62 -2.79 -12.87
N ILE A 125 -6.71 -1.83 -12.67
CA ILE A 125 -7.03 -0.48 -12.18
C ILE A 125 -7.98 0.22 -13.14
N ILE A 126 -7.69 0.18 -14.46
CA ILE A 126 -8.54 0.76 -15.49
C ILE A 126 -9.96 0.17 -15.45
N ALA A 127 -10.07 -1.15 -15.26
CA ALA A 127 -11.36 -1.82 -15.15
C ALA A 127 -12.18 -1.31 -13.95
N LEU A 128 -11.55 -1.16 -12.78
CA LEU A 128 -12.20 -0.60 -11.59
C LEU A 128 -12.62 0.86 -11.80
N GLN A 129 -11.77 1.68 -12.43
CA GLN A 129 -12.07 3.07 -12.75
C GLN A 129 -13.25 3.21 -13.72
N LYS A 130 -13.35 2.31 -14.74
CA LYS A 130 -14.50 2.25 -15.64
C LYS A 130 -15.82 1.93 -14.93
N LEU A 131 -15.77 1.24 -13.79
CA LEU A 131 -16.93 1.01 -12.92
C LEU A 131 -17.24 2.21 -12.01
N GLY A 132 -16.55 3.34 -12.19
CA GLY A 132 -16.73 4.55 -11.38
C GLY A 132 -16.04 4.52 -10.02
N LYS A 133 -15.22 3.51 -9.73
CA LYS A 133 -14.47 3.41 -8.48
C LYS A 133 -13.26 4.36 -8.50
N LYS A 134 -12.96 4.96 -7.34
CA LYS A 134 -11.70 5.65 -7.11
C LYS A 134 -10.69 4.66 -6.55
N VAL A 135 -9.56 4.52 -7.23
CA VAL A 135 -8.59 3.46 -6.97
C VAL A 135 -7.31 4.05 -6.39
N ALA A 136 -6.91 3.54 -5.22
CA ALA A 136 -5.57 3.75 -4.67
C ALA A 136 -4.72 2.51 -4.96
N MET A 137 -3.54 2.70 -5.56
CA MET A 137 -2.55 1.65 -5.73
C MET A 137 -1.45 1.79 -4.68
N VAL A 138 -1.13 0.68 -4.03
CA VAL A 138 -0.04 0.59 -3.05
C VAL A 138 0.96 -0.43 -3.55
N GLY A 139 2.22 -0.03 -3.68
CA GLY A 139 3.29 -0.88 -4.18
C GLY A 139 4.65 -0.46 -3.63
N ASP A 140 5.64 -1.31 -3.79
CA ASP A 140 7.01 -1.10 -3.30
C ASP A 140 8.08 -1.25 -4.38
N GLY A 141 7.71 -1.70 -5.57
CA GLY A 141 8.63 -2.14 -6.59
C GLY A 141 8.53 -1.45 -7.95
N ILE A 142 9.56 -1.69 -8.77
CA ILE A 142 9.63 -1.26 -10.18
C ILE A 142 8.46 -1.84 -10.99
N ASN A 143 8.06 -3.07 -10.64
CA ASN A 143 6.99 -3.80 -11.33
C ASN A 143 5.60 -3.18 -11.13
N ASP A 144 5.45 -2.25 -10.19
CA ASP A 144 4.19 -1.58 -9.88
C ASP A 144 4.10 -0.17 -10.46
N SER A 145 5.18 0.34 -11.10
CA SER A 145 5.28 1.73 -11.55
C SER A 145 4.16 2.13 -12.53
N GLN A 146 3.79 1.27 -13.46
CA GLN A 146 2.69 1.53 -14.41
C GLN A 146 1.34 1.61 -13.69
N ALA A 147 1.08 0.65 -12.79
CA ALA A 147 -0.13 0.61 -11.98
C ALA A 147 -0.22 1.81 -11.02
N LEU A 148 0.91 2.20 -10.39
CA LEU A 148 1.01 3.40 -9.56
C LEU A 148 0.68 4.67 -10.36
N ALA A 149 1.28 4.83 -11.56
CA ALA A 149 1.03 5.97 -12.41
C ALA A 149 -0.43 6.08 -12.87
N ARG A 150 -1.11 4.94 -13.02
CA ARG A 150 -2.49 4.87 -13.50
C ARG A 150 -3.53 5.15 -12.43
N ALA A 151 -3.24 4.84 -11.17
CA ALA A 151 -4.18 4.96 -10.06
C ALA A 151 -4.59 6.43 -9.78
N ASP A 152 -5.80 6.62 -9.22
CA ASP A 152 -6.24 7.96 -8.76
C ASP A 152 -5.40 8.45 -7.58
N VAL A 153 -4.88 7.53 -6.75
CA VAL A 153 -3.91 7.80 -5.69
C VAL A 153 -2.84 6.73 -5.73
N SER A 154 -1.58 7.15 -5.82
CA SER A 154 -0.43 6.25 -5.82
C SER A 154 0.35 6.38 -4.51
N ILE A 155 0.65 5.22 -3.89
CA ILE A 155 1.30 5.15 -2.59
C ILE A 155 2.48 4.16 -2.70
N ALA A 156 3.70 4.68 -2.55
CA ALA A 156 4.90 3.86 -2.43
C ALA A 156 5.17 3.52 -0.96
N MET A 157 5.63 2.28 -0.70
CA MET A 157 5.89 1.80 0.66
C MET A 157 7.36 1.49 0.90
N GLY A 158 7.83 1.85 2.09
CA GLY A 158 9.16 1.50 2.58
C GLY A 158 10.29 2.20 1.83
N LYS A 159 11.41 1.51 1.71
CA LYS A 159 12.51 1.91 0.83
C LYS A 159 12.22 1.41 -0.59
N GLY A 160 11.06 1.81 -1.13
CA GLY A 160 10.73 1.53 -2.51
C GLY A 160 11.87 1.95 -3.45
N THR A 161 11.94 1.36 -4.63
CA THR A 161 12.93 1.80 -5.61
C THR A 161 12.72 3.29 -5.91
N ASP A 162 13.79 4.01 -6.21
CA ASP A 162 13.73 5.44 -6.56
C ASP A 162 12.63 5.71 -7.60
N ILE A 163 12.44 4.79 -8.56
CA ILE A 163 11.40 4.87 -9.59
C ILE A 163 9.98 4.84 -8.99
N ALA A 164 9.71 3.97 -8.02
CA ALA A 164 8.39 3.90 -7.39
C ALA A 164 8.11 5.17 -6.56
N MET A 165 9.13 5.72 -5.91
CA MET A 165 9.03 6.98 -5.15
C MET A 165 8.81 8.19 -6.06
N ASP A 166 9.42 8.22 -7.24
CA ASP A 166 9.25 9.31 -8.21
C ASP A 166 7.84 9.37 -8.82
N VAL A 167 7.17 8.22 -8.94
CA VAL A 167 5.83 8.12 -9.52
C VAL A 167 4.71 8.25 -8.46
N ALA A 168 5.02 7.97 -7.19
CA ALA A 168 4.01 7.95 -6.14
C ALA A 168 3.65 9.36 -5.64
N MET A 169 2.34 9.62 -5.47
CA MET A 169 1.84 10.86 -4.85
C MET A 169 2.11 10.89 -3.34
N VAL A 170 2.20 9.73 -2.71
CA VAL A 170 2.47 9.58 -1.28
C VAL A 170 3.53 8.50 -1.09
N THR A 171 4.54 8.78 -0.25
CA THR A 171 5.55 7.80 0.13
C THR A 171 5.45 7.54 1.63
N LEU A 172 5.23 6.28 2.01
CA LEU A 172 5.27 5.82 3.39
C LEU A 172 6.70 5.35 3.72
N ILE A 173 7.30 5.91 4.76
CA ILE A 173 8.72 5.69 5.09
C ILE A 173 9.02 4.24 5.47
N THR A 174 8.03 3.53 5.98
CA THR A 174 8.16 2.10 6.35
C THR A 174 7.23 1.25 5.51
N SER A 175 7.51 -0.05 5.43
CA SER A 175 6.64 -1.03 4.79
C SER A 175 5.57 -1.59 5.74
N ASP A 176 5.14 -0.83 6.75
CA ASP A 176 4.02 -1.19 7.63
C ASP A 176 2.69 -0.70 7.05
N LEU A 177 1.83 -1.65 6.73
CA LEU A 177 0.51 -1.36 6.15
C LEU A 177 -0.42 -0.58 7.09
N LEU A 178 -0.19 -0.58 8.41
CA LEU A 178 -0.98 0.22 9.36
C LEU A 178 -0.89 1.72 9.10
N LEU A 179 0.19 2.18 8.45
CA LEU A 179 0.30 3.59 8.07
C LEU A 179 -0.75 4.02 7.02
N LEU A 180 -1.30 3.10 6.23
CA LEU A 180 -2.32 3.42 5.22
C LEU A 180 -3.62 3.95 5.85
N PRO A 181 -4.30 3.20 6.74
CA PRO A 181 -5.51 3.72 7.40
C PRO A 181 -5.23 4.98 8.23
N GLU A 182 -4.04 5.12 8.79
CA GLU A 182 -3.65 6.34 9.51
C GLU A 182 -3.50 7.55 8.57
N ALA A 183 -2.81 7.38 7.45
CA ALA A 183 -2.66 8.43 6.43
C ALA A 183 -4.02 8.86 5.86
N ILE A 184 -4.93 7.92 5.59
CA ILE A 184 -6.28 8.22 5.12
C ILE A 184 -7.08 8.98 6.19
N LYS A 185 -6.99 8.59 7.46
CA LYS A 185 -7.64 9.30 8.57
C LYS A 185 -7.11 10.73 8.70
N LEU A 186 -5.79 10.89 8.63
CA LEU A 186 -5.14 12.20 8.68
C LEU A 186 -5.61 13.09 7.51
N SER A 187 -5.61 12.56 6.29
CA SER A 187 -6.11 13.27 5.10
C SER A 187 -7.56 13.72 5.28
N LYS A 188 -8.47 12.82 5.68
CA LYS A 188 -9.88 13.16 5.93
C LYS A 188 -10.05 14.25 7.01
N ARG A 189 -9.23 14.21 8.07
CA ARG A 189 -9.24 15.23 9.13
C ARG A 189 -8.75 16.58 8.61
N THR A 190 -7.67 16.56 7.82
CA THR A 190 -7.10 17.78 7.21
C THR A 190 -8.10 18.46 6.27
N VAL A 191 -8.75 17.69 5.40
CA VAL A 191 -9.78 18.22 4.49
C VAL A 191 -10.95 18.82 5.25
N ARG A 192 -11.43 18.14 6.31
CA ARG A 192 -12.50 18.66 7.17
C ARG A 192 -12.10 19.98 7.82
N LEU A 193 -10.88 20.09 8.29
CA LEU A 193 -10.35 21.28 8.92
C LEU A 193 -10.22 22.44 7.92
N ILE A 194 -9.79 22.15 6.68
CA ILE A 194 -9.77 23.13 5.60
C ILE A 194 -11.20 23.66 5.34
N HIS A 195 -12.20 22.79 5.23
CA HIS A 195 -13.57 23.21 5.05
C HIS A 195 -14.09 24.08 6.21
N GLN A 196 -13.73 23.72 7.46
CA GLN A 196 -14.08 24.55 8.64
C GLN A 196 -13.42 25.92 8.56
N ASN A 197 -12.15 25.97 8.22
CA ASN A 197 -11.42 27.24 8.09
C ASN A 197 -12.02 28.14 6.99
N LEU A 198 -12.33 27.55 5.84
CA LEU A 198 -13.01 28.27 4.75
C LEU A 198 -14.38 28.78 5.19
N PHE A 199 -15.18 27.95 5.87
CA PHE A 199 -16.49 28.35 6.38
C PHE A 199 -16.36 29.58 7.31
N TRP A 200 -15.48 29.55 8.28
CA TRP A 200 -15.27 30.68 9.19
C TRP A 200 -14.78 31.92 8.45
N ALA A 201 -13.82 31.77 7.54
CA ALA A 201 -13.33 32.89 6.74
C ALA A 201 -14.44 33.53 5.89
N PHE A 202 -15.34 32.72 5.31
CA PHE A 202 -16.47 33.22 4.54
C PHE A 202 -17.54 33.89 5.40
N ILE A 203 -17.89 33.31 6.56
CA ILE A 203 -18.95 33.85 7.41
C ILE A 203 -18.59 35.23 7.96
N TYR A 204 -17.33 35.46 8.33
CA TYR A 204 -16.86 36.77 8.75
C TYR A 204 -17.04 37.82 7.64
N ASN A 205 -16.73 37.49 6.40
CA ASN A 205 -16.90 38.39 5.28
C ASN A 205 -18.39 38.56 4.90
N LEU A 206 -19.17 37.50 4.92
CA LEU A 206 -20.61 37.52 4.59
C LEU A 206 -21.40 38.43 5.55
N ILE A 207 -21.02 38.46 6.81
CA ILE A 207 -21.63 39.34 7.82
C ILE A 207 -20.97 40.72 7.80
N GLY A 208 -19.66 40.76 7.76
CA GLY A 208 -18.87 42.00 7.91
C GLY A 208 -19.05 42.99 6.76
N ILE A 209 -19.12 42.49 5.52
CA ILE A 209 -19.24 43.35 4.32
C ILE A 209 -20.59 44.11 4.29
N PRO A 210 -21.76 43.47 4.49
CA PRO A 210 -23.05 44.19 4.54
C PRO A 210 -23.11 45.18 5.70
N LEU A 211 -22.57 44.80 6.87
CA LEU A 211 -22.51 45.72 8.03
C LEU A 211 -21.63 46.91 7.74
N ALA A 212 -20.48 46.71 7.12
CA ALA A 212 -19.56 47.83 6.73
C ALA A 212 -20.18 48.71 5.64
N ALA A 213 -20.97 48.11 4.73
CA ALA A 213 -21.73 48.83 3.71
C ALA A 213 -22.94 49.62 4.28
N GLY A 214 -23.20 49.52 5.56
CA GLY A 214 -24.22 50.33 6.22
C GLY A 214 -25.64 49.79 6.09
N VAL A 215 -25.83 48.46 5.88
CA VAL A 215 -27.17 47.82 5.78
C VAL A 215 -28.05 48.11 6.98
N LEU A 216 -27.47 48.31 8.18
CA LEU A 216 -28.19 48.66 9.40
C LEU A 216 -28.42 50.17 9.56
N PHE A 217 -27.79 51.02 8.75
CA PHE A 217 -27.89 52.46 8.87
C PHE A 217 -29.33 52.99 8.77
N PRO A 218 -30.19 52.54 7.81
CA PRO A 218 -31.58 53.00 7.72
C PRO A 218 -32.47 52.62 8.92
N VAL A 219 -32.09 51.58 9.66
CA VAL A 219 -32.92 51.02 10.76
C VAL A 219 -32.55 51.63 12.12
N ASN A 220 -31.23 51.81 12.38
CA ASN A 220 -30.77 52.21 13.70
C ASN A 220 -29.61 53.23 13.67
N GLY A 221 -29.29 53.80 12.50
CA GLY A 221 -28.22 54.79 12.34
C GLY A 221 -26.79 54.24 12.58
N LEU A 222 -26.61 52.91 12.62
CA LEU A 222 -25.34 52.25 12.95
C LEU A 222 -24.49 52.11 11.69
N LEU A 223 -23.33 52.79 11.71
CA LEU A 223 -22.22 52.57 10.74
C LEU A 223 -21.11 51.78 11.44
N LEU A 224 -20.60 50.78 10.78
CA LEU A 224 -19.50 49.98 11.30
C LEU A 224 -18.25 50.88 11.39
N ASN A 225 -17.68 51.03 12.58
CA ASN A 225 -16.41 51.73 12.78
C ASN A 225 -15.31 50.92 12.08
N PRO A 226 -14.46 51.56 11.25
CA PRO A 226 -13.31 50.90 10.58
C PRO A 226 -12.41 50.10 11.54
N MET A 227 -12.28 50.55 12.78
CA MET A 227 -11.54 49.87 13.82
C MET A 227 -12.15 48.53 14.20
N LEU A 228 -13.51 48.43 14.29
CA LEU A 228 -14.21 47.16 14.54
C LEU A 228 -14.10 46.21 13.35
N ALA A 229 -14.16 46.72 12.13
CA ALA A 229 -13.96 45.90 10.95
C ALA A 229 -12.56 45.27 10.91
N SER A 230 -11.53 46.07 11.19
CA SER A 230 -10.13 45.60 11.26
C SER A 230 -9.95 44.56 12.40
N ALA A 231 -10.56 44.78 13.56
CA ALA A 231 -10.54 43.81 14.65
C ALA A 231 -11.21 42.50 14.26
N ALA A 232 -12.37 42.51 13.59
CA ALA A 232 -13.06 41.32 13.12
C ALA A 232 -12.21 40.50 12.12
N MET A 233 -11.50 41.18 11.21
CA MET A 233 -10.56 40.53 10.29
C MET A 233 -9.38 39.87 11.02
N ALA A 234 -8.82 40.54 12.04
CA ALA A 234 -7.76 39.96 12.88
C ALA A 234 -8.26 38.71 13.62
N PHE A 235 -9.46 38.76 14.21
CA PHE A 235 -10.07 37.60 14.88
C PHE A 235 -10.34 36.44 13.92
N SER A 236 -10.74 36.71 12.67
CA SER A 236 -10.90 35.66 11.64
C SER A 236 -9.57 34.94 11.41
N SER A 237 -8.48 35.65 11.21
CA SER A 237 -7.15 35.06 11.00
C SER A 237 -6.68 34.25 12.21
N VAL A 238 -6.86 34.77 13.42
CA VAL A 238 -6.52 34.05 14.66
C VAL A 238 -7.34 32.79 14.81
N SER A 239 -8.64 32.83 14.49
CA SER A 239 -9.54 31.65 14.54
C SER A 239 -9.08 30.54 13.61
N VAL A 240 -8.69 30.87 12.37
CA VAL A 240 -8.15 29.92 11.39
C VAL A 240 -6.85 29.27 11.88
N VAL A 241 -5.94 30.07 12.42
CA VAL A 241 -4.66 29.56 12.97
C VAL A 241 -4.91 28.65 14.17
N LEU A 242 -5.74 29.07 15.12
CA LEU A 242 -6.07 28.24 16.30
C LEU A 242 -6.75 26.93 15.92
N ASN A 243 -7.69 26.97 14.96
CA ASN A 243 -8.34 25.77 14.47
C ASN A 243 -7.33 24.85 13.76
N SER A 244 -6.40 25.40 12.98
CA SER A 244 -5.36 24.61 12.30
C SER A 244 -4.39 23.96 13.29
N LEU A 245 -4.05 24.63 14.37
CA LEU A 245 -3.21 24.08 15.45
C LEU A 245 -3.84 22.88 16.15
N ARG A 246 -5.17 22.75 16.15
CA ARG A 246 -5.84 21.57 16.70
C ARG A 246 -5.43 20.28 16.02
N LEU A 247 -5.03 20.31 14.73
CA LEU A 247 -4.56 19.12 14.02
C LEU A 247 -3.36 18.47 14.72
N LYS A 248 -2.48 19.28 15.32
CA LYS A 248 -1.29 18.81 16.05
C LYS A 248 -1.66 18.00 17.31
N PHE A 249 -2.79 18.29 17.91
CA PHE A 249 -3.26 17.66 19.17
C PHE A 249 -4.31 16.55 18.94
N MET A 250 -4.73 16.34 17.70
CA MET A 250 -5.67 15.28 17.33
C MET A 250 -4.87 14.01 16.99
N LYS A 251 -4.55 13.21 18.03
CA LYS A 251 -4.07 11.83 17.86
C LYS A 251 -5.18 10.90 17.37
#